data_665daf5b9d7186748dea8195a02f6cc7
#
_entry.id   665daf5b9d7186748dea8195a02f6cc7
#
_cell.length_a   1.000
_cell.length_b   1.000
_cell.length_c   1.000
_cell.angle_alpha   90.00
_cell.angle_beta   90.00
_cell.angle_gamma   90.00
#
_symmetry.space_group_name_H-M   'P 1'
#
loop_
_entity.id
_entity.type
_entity.pdbx_description
1 polymer ?
#
loop_
_entity_poly.entity_id
_entity_poly.type
_entity_poly.pdbx_seq_one_letter_code
_entity_poly.pdbx_strand_id
1 'polypeptide(L)'
;MSDHAVGPPSQLDLLRWAEALAGSARTGLGFTESLYERERYEEVLHVAAEIRSRSDALVGRTVDPDDLVAEWYDTVGSGVRGYVTPKTTVGAVVGNDAGEILLVQRSGSGVWLYPTG
;
A
#
# COMPACT_ATOMS: atom_id res chain seq x y z
N MET A 1 23.90 13.44 2.99
CA MET A 1 23.78 12.80 3.14
C MET A 1 24.33 12.15 3.28
N SER A 2 24.40 12.03 3.46
CA SER A 2 24.78 11.29 3.82
C SER A 2 25.40 10.50 3.35
N ASP A 3 25.91 10.43 3.43
CA ASP A 3 26.57 9.66 3.18
C ASP A 3 26.38 8.47 3.36
N HIS A 4 25.41 8.12 3.36
CA HIS A 4 25.06 6.90 3.30
C HIS A 4 25.54 6.36 2.09
N ALA A 5 26.42 5.68 2.19
CA ALA A 5 26.77 4.88 1.19
C ALA A 5 25.67 4.06 0.82
N VAL A 6 25.22 4.29 -0.26
CA VAL A 6 24.16 3.56 -0.76
C VAL A 6 24.75 2.33 -1.40
N GLY A 7 24.82 1.29 -0.65
CA GLY A 7 25.14 0.00 -1.22
C GLY A 7 23.98 -0.57 -2.01
N PRO A 8 24.12 -1.76 -2.54
CA PRO A 8 22.99 -2.43 -3.19
C PRO A 8 21.86 -2.62 -2.19
N PRO A 9 20.62 -2.59 -2.66
CA PRO A 9 19.49 -2.76 -1.76
C PRO A 9 19.48 -4.15 -1.14
N SER A 10 19.02 -4.21 0.10
CA SER A 10 18.85 -5.47 0.79
C SER A 10 17.54 -6.13 0.35
N GLN A 11 17.38 -7.41 0.68
CA GLN A 11 16.14 -8.12 0.44
C GLN A 11 14.97 -7.39 1.11
N LEU A 12 15.19 -6.89 2.31
CA LEU A 12 14.14 -6.16 3.03
C LEU A 12 13.79 -4.84 2.36
N ASP A 13 14.77 -4.16 1.79
CA ASP A 13 14.52 -2.93 1.04
C ASP A 13 13.62 -3.20 -0.16
N LEU A 14 13.92 -4.25 -0.91
CA LEU A 14 13.13 -4.61 -2.07
C LEU A 14 11.71 -4.99 -1.67
N LEU A 15 11.58 -5.73 -0.59
CA LEU A 15 10.28 -6.12 -0.08
C LEU A 15 9.45 -4.90 0.31
N ARG A 16 10.06 -3.97 1.04
CA ARG A 16 9.37 -2.75 1.46
C ARG A 16 8.91 -1.90 0.27
N TRP A 17 9.80 -1.76 -0.71
CA TRP A 17 9.48 -0.95 -1.89
C TRP A 17 8.36 -1.59 -2.71
N ALA A 18 8.41 -2.90 -2.87
CA ALA A 18 7.36 -3.62 -3.59
C ALA A 18 6.01 -3.47 -2.91
N GLU A 19 5.97 -3.62 -1.60
CA GLU A 19 4.73 -3.50 -0.85
C GLU A 19 4.19 -2.07 -0.88
N ALA A 20 5.06 -1.08 -0.81
CA ALA A 20 4.64 0.31 -0.89
C ALA A 20 4.04 0.65 -2.26
N LEU A 21 4.70 0.20 -3.32
CA LEU A 21 4.19 0.42 -4.67
C LEU A 21 2.89 -0.32 -4.91
N ALA A 22 2.81 -1.57 -4.46
CA ALA A 22 1.59 -2.36 -4.61
C ALA A 22 0.43 -1.74 -3.84
N GLY A 23 0.70 -1.23 -2.65
CA GLY A 23 -0.31 -0.56 -1.84
C GLY A 23 -0.85 0.68 -2.52
N SER A 24 0.05 1.51 -3.06
CA SER A 24 -0.35 2.72 -3.77
C SER A 24 -1.18 2.38 -5.02
N ALA A 25 -0.75 1.37 -5.76
CA ALA A 25 -1.46 0.98 -6.98
C ALA A 25 -2.85 0.43 -6.66
N ARG A 26 -2.97 -0.40 -5.62
CA ARG A 26 -4.27 -0.96 -5.23
C ARG A 26 -5.21 0.11 -4.71
N THR A 27 -4.68 1.06 -3.97
CA THR A 27 -5.49 2.19 -3.51
C THR A 27 -6.01 2.97 -4.70
N GLY A 28 -5.14 3.26 -5.66
CA GLY A 28 -5.56 3.97 -6.86
C GLY A 28 -6.61 3.20 -7.64
N LEU A 29 -6.43 1.89 -7.80
CA LEU A 29 -7.40 1.06 -8.51
C LEU A 29 -8.74 1.04 -7.80
N GLY A 30 -8.75 1.11 -6.48
CA GLY A 30 -9.98 1.11 -5.71
C GLY A 30 -10.79 2.40 -5.84
N PHE A 31 -10.14 3.49 -6.20
CA PHE A 31 -10.80 4.79 -6.25
C PHE A 31 -11.01 5.34 -7.65
N THR A 32 -10.20 4.92 -8.62
CA THR A 32 -10.28 5.53 -9.94
C THR A 32 -11.44 5.00 -10.75
N GLU A 33 -12.05 5.89 -11.51
CA GLU A 33 -13.04 5.51 -12.51
C GLU A 33 -12.50 5.75 -13.92
N SER A 34 -11.28 6.25 -14.02
CA SER A 34 -10.65 6.52 -15.30
C SER A 34 -9.95 5.27 -15.81
N LEU A 35 -10.28 4.83 -17.00
CA LEU A 35 -9.64 3.69 -17.61
C LEU A 35 -8.16 3.94 -17.83
N TYR A 36 -7.81 5.16 -18.16
CA TYR A 36 -6.43 5.55 -18.39
C TYR A 36 -5.60 5.43 -17.10
N GLU A 37 -6.15 5.92 -16.00
CA GLU A 37 -5.47 5.80 -14.71
C GLU A 37 -5.40 4.36 -14.25
N ARG A 38 -6.44 3.59 -14.52
CA ARG A 38 -6.45 2.18 -14.16
C ARG A 38 -5.29 1.44 -14.83
N GLU A 39 -5.03 1.72 -16.08
CA GLU A 39 -3.91 1.12 -16.78
C GLU A 39 -2.57 1.49 -16.15
N ARG A 40 -2.44 2.72 -15.69
CA ARG A 40 -1.21 3.17 -15.01
C ARG A 40 -1.02 2.43 -13.70
N TYR A 41 -2.07 2.30 -12.91
CA TYR A 41 -1.97 1.60 -11.64
C TYR A 41 -1.69 0.12 -11.84
N GLU A 42 -2.26 -0.48 -12.88
CA GLU A 42 -1.96 -1.87 -13.21
C GLU A 42 -0.50 -2.06 -13.56
N GLU A 43 0.06 -1.13 -14.30
CA GLU A 43 1.47 -1.16 -14.66
C GLU A 43 2.35 -1.10 -13.41
N VAL A 44 2.04 -0.20 -12.49
CA VAL A 44 2.77 -0.10 -11.24
C VAL A 44 2.65 -1.39 -10.43
N LEU A 45 1.47 -1.98 -10.43
CA LEU A 45 1.24 -3.23 -9.71
C LEU A 45 2.11 -4.36 -10.26
N HIS A 46 2.23 -4.45 -11.59
CA HIS A 46 3.08 -5.45 -12.21
C HIS A 46 4.56 -5.25 -11.86
N VAL A 47 5.02 -4.01 -11.86
CA VAL A 47 6.40 -3.71 -11.49
C VAL A 47 6.64 -4.09 -10.03
N ALA A 48 5.69 -3.76 -9.16
CA ALA A 48 5.79 -4.12 -7.76
C ALA A 48 5.89 -5.64 -7.59
N ALA A 49 5.12 -6.39 -8.37
CA ALA A 49 5.14 -7.84 -8.32
C ALA A 49 6.50 -8.40 -8.76
N GLU A 50 7.11 -7.79 -9.76
CA GLU A 50 8.44 -8.21 -10.17
C GLU A 50 9.48 -7.95 -9.09
N ILE A 51 9.41 -6.80 -8.46
CA ILE A 51 10.33 -6.47 -7.36
C ILE A 51 10.15 -7.46 -6.22
N ARG A 52 8.90 -7.77 -5.87
CA ARG A 52 8.61 -8.72 -4.81
C ARG A 52 9.13 -10.11 -5.14
N SER A 53 8.95 -10.53 -6.37
CA SER A 53 9.45 -11.82 -6.81
C SER A 53 10.97 -11.92 -6.71
N ARG A 54 11.68 -10.84 -7.08
CA ARG A 54 13.12 -10.79 -6.96
C ARG A 54 13.56 -10.78 -5.51
N SER A 55 12.83 -10.07 -4.67
CA SER A 55 13.08 -10.06 -3.24
C SER A 55 12.97 -11.47 -2.64
N ASP A 56 11.92 -12.17 -3.00
CA ASP A 56 11.70 -13.53 -2.49
C ASP A 56 12.76 -14.49 -3.01
N ALA A 57 13.22 -14.31 -4.24
CA ALA A 57 14.28 -15.13 -4.80
C ALA A 57 15.59 -15.02 -4.01
N LEU A 58 15.86 -13.89 -3.43
CA LEU A 58 17.07 -13.69 -2.64
C LEU A 58 17.10 -14.54 -1.37
N VAL A 59 15.94 -14.97 -0.92
CA VAL A 59 15.84 -15.84 0.25
C VAL A 59 15.35 -17.24 -0.12
N GLY A 60 15.48 -17.60 -1.38
CA GLY A 60 15.20 -18.96 -1.85
C GLY A 60 13.73 -19.27 -2.10
N ARG A 61 12.88 -18.27 -2.18
CA ARG A 61 11.46 -18.47 -2.48
C ARG A 61 11.21 -18.17 -3.94
N THR A 62 10.36 -19.00 -4.54
CA THR A 62 9.95 -18.80 -5.93
C THR A 62 8.52 -18.32 -5.93
N VAL A 63 8.32 -17.11 -6.41
CA VAL A 63 6.99 -16.51 -6.49
C VAL A 63 6.80 -15.97 -7.90
N ASP A 64 5.70 -16.37 -8.52
CA ASP A 64 5.37 -15.90 -9.86
C ASP A 64 4.75 -14.49 -9.73
N PRO A 65 5.31 -13.50 -10.42
CA PRO A 65 4.73 -12.15 -10.36
C PRO A 65 3.27 -12.10 -10.78
N ASP A 66 2.86 -12.90 -11.75
CA ASP A 66 1.47 -12.90 -12.20
C ASP A 66 0.52 -13.40 -11.12
N ASP A 67 0.96 -14.36 -10.33
CA ASP A 67 0.17 -14.86 -9.21
C ASP A 67 0.00 -13.77 -8.13
N LEU A 68 1.03 -13.00 -7.90
CA LEU A 68 0.96 -11.88 -6.95
C LEU A 68 -0.03 -10.82 -7.42
N VAL A 69 0.02 -10.49 -8.70
CA VAL A 69 -0.90 -9.51 -9.25
C VAL A 69 -2.34 -9.98 -9.10
N ALA A 70 -2.60 -11.24 -9.40
CA ALA A 70 -3.93 -11.81 -9.26
C ALA A 70 -4.41 -11.75 -7.81
N GLU A 71 -3.54 -12.08 -6.88
CA GLU A 71 -3.87 -12.03 -5.46
C GLU A 71 -4.19 -10.60 -5.02
N TRP A 72 -3.39 -9.65 -5.46
CA TRP A 72 -3.62 -8.25 -5.12
C TRP A 72 -4.91 -7.71 -5.74
N TYR A 73 -5.25 -8.16 -6.93
CA TYR A 73 -6.51 -7.77 -7.56
C TYR A 73 -7.73 -8.26 -6.79
N ASP A 74 -7.64 -9.45 -6.22
CA ASP A 74 -8.71 -9.96 -5.38
C ASP A 74 -8.98 -9.03 -4.22
N THR A 75 -7.93 -8.46 -3.65
CA THR A 75 -8.07 -7.52 -2.55
C THR A 75 -8.83 -6.26 -2.99
N VAL A 76 -8.50 -5.74 -4.17
CA VAL A 76 -9.19 -4.58 -4.72
C VAL A 76 -10.67 -4.91 -4.96
N GLY A 77 -10.93 -6.08 -5.52
CA GLY A 77 -12.29 -6.49 -5.86
C GLY A 77 -13.16 -6.84 -4.67
N SER A 78 -12.57 -7.00 -3.49
CA SER A 78 -13.32 -7.38 -2.31
C SER A 78 -14.13 -6.24 -1.69
N GLY A 79 -14.03 -5.05 -2.24
CA GLY A 79 -14.76 -3.91 -1.73
C GLY A 79 -14.06 -3.18 -0.61
N VAL A 80 -12.84 -3.54 -0.31
CA VAL A 80 -12.04 -2.82 0.68
C VAL A 80 -11.53 -1.55 0.02
N ARG A 81 -12.25 -0.45 0.26
CA ARG A 81 -11.93 0.75 -0.42
C ARG A 81 -10.73 1.43 0.14
N GLY A 82 -9.75 1.66 -0.66
CA GLY A 82 -8.64 2.54 -0.37
C GLY A 82 -7.66 2.08 0.67
N TYR A 83 -7.98 1.02 1.39
CA TYR A 83 -7.11 0.54 2.47
C TYR A 83 -6.83 -0.92 2.33
N VAL A 84 -6.39 -1.28 1.16
CA VAL A 84 -6.03 -2.67 0.88
C VAL A 84 -4.69 -3.02 1.48
N THR A 85 -3.89 -2.03 1.81
CA THR A 85 -2.62 -2.25 2.52
C THR A 85 -2.83 -1.81 3.96
N PRO A 86 -2.51 -2.63 4.93
CA PRO A 86 -2.57 -2.19 6.31
C PRO A 86 -1.63 -1.02 6.47
N LYS A 87 -2.22 0.12 6.63
CA LYS A 87 -1.45 1.27 6.92
C LYS A 87 -1.22 1.26 8.38
N THR A 88 0.01 1.22 8.77
CA THR A 88 0.32 1.51 10.15
C THR A 88 0.09 2.98 10.32
N THR A 89 -1.10 3.32 10.69
CA THR A 89 -1.40 4.70 10.93
C THR A 89 -1.22 4.87 12.40
N VAL A 90 -0.26 5.67 12.75
CA VAL A 90 -0.16 6.08 14.12
C VAL A 90 -1.19 7.19 14.26
N GLY A 91 -2.39 6.80 14.59
CA GLY A 91 -3.42 7.76 14.90
C GLY A 91 -3.25 8.17 16.34
N ALA A 92 -3.21 9.45 16.56
CA ALA A 92 -3.31 9.94 17.91
C ALA A 92 -4.77 9.82 18.30
N VAL A 93 -5.07 8.94 19.21
CA VAL A 93 -6.40 8.89 19.79
C VAL A 93 -6.43 9.96 20.84
N VAL A 94 -7.10 11.05 20.55
CA VAL A 94 -7.23 12.14 21.49
C VAL A 94 -8.52 11.92 22.26
N GLY A 95 -8.37 11.55 23.50
CA GLY A 95 -9.51 11.42 24.40
C GLY A 95 -9.53 12.54 25.40
N ASN A 96 -10.68 12.76 25.98
CA ASN A 96 -10.82 13.68 27.12
C ASN A 96 -11.18 12.90 28.37
N ASP A 97 -11.33 13.58 29.47
CA ASP A 97 -11.64 12.94 30.74
C ASP A 97 -13.02 12.25 30.75
N ALA A 98 -13.87 12.58 29.82
CA ALA A 98 -15.18 11.96 29.68
C ALA A 98 -15.12 10.68 28.83
N GLY A 99 -13.94 10.32 28.34
CA GLY A 99 -13.79 9.13 27.52
C GLY A 99 -14.15 9.32 26.06
N GLU A 100 -14.32 10.54 25.65
CA GLU A 100 -14.65 10.84 24.25
C GLU A 100 -13.41 10.81 23.39
N ILE A 101 -13.60 10.40 22.14
CA ILE A 101 -12.50 10.30 21.18
C ILE A 101 -12.71 11.33 20.09
N LEU A 102 -11.65 12.03 19.75
CA LEU A 102 -11.71 12.97 18.66
C LEU A 102 -11.67 12.22 17.33
N LEU A 103 -12.70 12.41 16.54
CA LEU A 103 -12.75 11.90 15.18
C LEU A 103 -12.80 13.06 14.23
N VAL A 104 -12.20 12.91 13.06
CA VAL A 104 -12.26 13.91 12.01
C VAL A 104 -12.91 13.30 10.80
N GLN A 105 -13.76 14.08 10.15
CA GLN A 105 -14.39 13.64 8.93
C GLN A 105 -13.48 14.00 7.78
N ARG A 106 -13.16 12.99 6.98
CA ARG A 106 -12.31 13.22 5.83
C ARG A 106 -13.09 13.99 4.78
N SER A 107 -12.49 15.07 4.33
CA SER A 107 -13.05 15.89 3.28
C SER A 107 -13.27 15.04 2.02
N GLY A 108 -14.45 15.08 1.49
CA GLY A 108 -14.78 14.40 0.24
C GLY A 108 -15.32 12.99 0.37
N SER A 109 -15.06 12.31 1.46
CA SER A 109 -15.53 10.93 1.64
C SER A 109 -16.66 10.80 2.64
N GLY A 110 -16.81 11.76 3.53
CA GLY A 110 -17.81 11.69 4.57
C GLY A 110 -17.49 10.68 5.67
N VAL A 111 -16.33 10.10 5.64
CA VAL A 111 -15.95 9.07 6.61
C VAL A 111 -15.30 9.73 7.82
N TRP A 112 -15.73 9.30 9.00
CA TRP A 112 -15.15 9.78 10.24
C TRP A 112 -13.93 8.93 10.59
N LEU A 113 -12.83 9.60 10.83
CA LEU A 113 -11.56 8.92 11.09
C LEU A 113 -10.91 9.50 12.34
N TYR A 114 -10.00 8.74 12.91
CA TYR A 114 -9.09 9.30 13.89
C TYR A 114 -8.19 10.31 13.21
N PRO A 115 -7.77 11.36 13.90
CA PRO A 115 -6.75 12.25 13.36
C PRO A 115 -5.49 11.42 13.14
N THR A 116 -4.98 11.45 11.91
CA THR A 116 -3.77 10.72 11.58
C THR A 116 -2.77 11.67 10.96
N GLY A 117 -1.56 11.50 11.32
CA GLY A 117 -0.48 12.33 10.81
C GLY A 117 0.01 11.88 9.44
#